data_c9625754b8ddcad3468e540ec1301252
#
_entry.id   c9625754b8ddcad3468e540ec1301252
#
_cell.length_a   1.000
_cell.length_b   1.000
_cell.length_c   1.000
_cell.angle_alpha   90.00
_cell.angle_beta   90.00
_cell.angle_gamma   90.00
#
_symmetry.space_group_name_H-M   'P 1'
#
loop_
_entity.id
_entity.type
_entity.pdbx_description
1 polymer ?
#
loop_
_entity_poly.entity_id
_entity_poly.type
_entity_poly.pdbx_seq_one_letter_code
_entity_poly.pdbx_strand_id
1 'polypeptide(L)'
;MATIDELSIRTEESLKRVARSYRKQLPGLRDYLLQWIRENRGDDKILRSQVSLQLVYALIDRAGVRKYFEFDPFLNLATQTALEQIKSLGVEFSDGLETPSLRSLEAALSGEGVAFLEQQNAAKQSATLQVGRIRDNIASQVQQVLLQMQVVPTPLSVAGEQIASVSNLSQGQAETIVRTAMSAQVQSIQNAAGQRMENAGVETLAIYSGPDDSLDRPFCDSCVGKAFTRAQIGRLNNGQGLSVLSSCGGYNCRHEWVWVPASYVDRQGIPRATSADIQRANKRAKR
;
A
#
# COMPACT_ATOMS: atom_id res chain seq x y z
N MET A 1 -9.72 18.38 19.11
CA MET A 1 -9.55 18.07 17.68
C MET A 1 -8.34 17.17 17.53
N ALA A 2 -8.36 16.23 16.61
CA ALA A 2 -7.21 15.35 16.38
C ALA A 2 -6.11 16.11 15.63
N THR A 3 -4.86 15.96 16.05
CA THR A 3 -3.71 16.53 15.35
C THR A 3 -3.46 15.80 14.02
N ILE A 4 -2.68 16.40 13.11
CA ILE A 4 -2.28 15.75 11.83
C ILE A 4 -1.63 14.40 12.10
N ASP A 5 -0.76 14.32 13.11
CA ASP A 5 -0.08 13.06 13.48
C ASP A 5 -1.05 12.01 13.99
N GLU A 6 -2.05 12.39 14.81
CA GLU A 6 -3.11 11.46 15.23
C GLU A 6 -3.95 10.96 14.07
N LEU A 7 -4.24 11.80 13.08
CA LEU A 7 -4.96 11.40 11.86
C LEU A 7 -4.11 10.44 11.02
N SER A 8 -2.83 10.71 10.83
CA SER A 8 -1.89 9.83 10.12
C SER A 8 -1.73 8.49 10.82
N ILE A 9 -1.63 8.46 12.15
CA ILE A 9 -1.56 7.23 12.94
C ILE A 9 -2.83 6.41 12.76
N ARG A 10 -4.03 7.02 12.80
CA ARG A 10 -5.31 6.32 12.56
C ARG A 10 -5.41 5.74 11.15
N THR A 11 -4.92 6.47 10.14
CA THR A 11 -4.85 5.99 8.75
C THR A 11 -3.95 4.75 8.69
N GLU A 12 -2.76 4.81 9.26
CA GLU A 12 -1.81 3.69 9.32
C GLU A 12 -2.40 2.47 10.03
N GLU A 13 -3.08 2.65 11.16
CA GLU A 13 -3.74 1.56 11.90
C GLU A 13 -4.86 0.92 11.08
N SER A 14 -5.64 1.71 10.33
CA SER A 14 -6.68 1.22 9.44
C SER A 14 -6.07 0.38 8.31
N LEU A 15 -5.01 0.87 7.67
CA LEU A 15 -4.28 0.15 6.63
C LEU A 15 -3.68 -1.15 7.16
N LYS A 16 -3.09 -1.15 8.36
CA LYS A 16 -2.58 -2.36 9.04
C LYS A 16 -3.68 -3.37 9.33
N ARG A 17 -4.84 -2.92 9.80
CA ARG A 17 -5.97 -3.80 10.12
C ARG A 17 -6.44 -4.54 8.88
N VAL A 18 -6.58 -3.83 7.77
CA VAL A 18 -6.98 -4.40 6.49
C VAL A 18 -5.93 -5.38 5.98
N ALA A 19 -4.66 -4.99 5.95
CA ALA A 19 -3.57 -5.86 5.51
C ALA A 19 -3.49 -7.15 6.35
N ARG A 20 -3.71 -7.07 7.67
CA ARG A 20 -3.79 -8.24 8.56
C ARG A 20 -5.02 -9.11 8.31
N SER A 21 -6.18 -8.52 7.99
CA SER A 21 -7.38 -9.29 7.62
C SER A 21 -7.13 -10.12 6.37
N TYR A 22 -6.36 -9.58 5.45
CA TYR A 22 -5.91 -10.25 4.24
C TYR A 22 -5.04 -11.48 4.55
N ARG A 23 -4.11 -11.37 5.49
CA ARG A 23 -3.25 -12.48 5.92
C ARG A 23 -4.04 -13.67 6.48
N LYS A 24 -5.18 -13.43 7.13
CA LYS A 24 -6.03 -14.49 7.73
C LYS A 24 -6.80 -15.32 6.70
N GLN A 25 -6.85 -14.90 5.48
CA GLN A 25 -7.69 -15.52 4.45
C GLN A 25 -6.94 -16.59 3.61
N LEU A 26 -5.60 -16.64 3.55
CA LEU A 26 -4.79 -17.65 2.81
C LEU A 26 -4.68 -19.09 3.42
N PRO A 27 -5.11 -19.40 4.65
CA PRO A 27 -4.99 -20.75 5.21
C PRO A 27 -5.65 -21.84 4.35
N GLY A 28 -6.72 -21.51 3.63
CA GLY A 28 -7.46 -22.47 2.81
C GLY A 28 -6.65 -23.08 1.65
N LEU A 29 -5.65 -22.38 1.13
CA LEU A 29 -4.84 -22.88 -0.01
C LEU A 29 -4.06 -24.15 0.36
N ARG A 30 -3.38 -24.14 1.52
CA ARG A 30 -2.61 -25.28 2.01
C ARG A 30 -3.50 -26.50 2.18
N ASP A 31 -4.60 -26.34 2.88
CA ASP A 31 -5.48 -27.47 3.23
C ASP A 31 -6.17 -28.03 1.98
N TYR A 32 -6.59 -27.17 1.05
CA TYR A 32 -7.14 -27.58 -0.24
C TYR A 32 -6.11 -28.37 -1.07
N LEU A 33 -4.88 -27.88 -1.20
CA LEU A 33 -3.82 -28.57 -1.94
C LEU A 33 -3.44 -29.90 -1.29
N LEU A 34 -3.38 -29.97 0.04
CA LEU A 34 -3.11 -31.22 0.75
C LEU A 34 -4.24 -32.25 0.57
N GLN A 35 -5.50 -31.83 0.53
CA GLN A 35 -6.60 -32.70 0.22
C GLN A 35 -6.49 -33.23 -1.22
N TRP A 36 -6.26 -32.34 -2.20
CA TRP A 36 -6.08 -32.73 -3.59
C TRP A 36 -4.90 -33.70 -3.76
N ILE A 37 -3.77 -33.48 -3.09
CA ILE A 37 -2.63 -34.38 -3.10
C ILE A 37 -3.01 -35.75 -2.54
N ARG A 38 -3.74 -35.84 -1.42
CA ARG A 38 -4.23 -37.11 -0.84
C ARG A 38 -5.04 -37.91 -1.84
N GLU A 39 -5.92 -37.24 -2.58
CA GLU A 39 -6.81 -37.87 -3.57
C GLU A 39 -6.10 -38.35 -4.84
N ASN A 40 -4.93 -37.76 -5.15
CA ASN A 40 -4.21 -37.97 -6.41
C ASN A 40 -2.87 -38.69 -6.27
N ARG A 41 -2.50 -39.18 -5.09
CA ARG A 41 -1.26 -39.94 -4.86
C ARG A 41 -1.53 -41.41 -4.57
N GLY A 42 -0.56 -42.27 -4.96
CA GLY A 42 -0.59 -43.70 -4.62
C GLY A 42 -0.07 -43.99 -3.19
N ASP A 43 -0.18 -45.27 -2.79
CA ASP A 43 0.34 -45.77 -1.51
C ASP A 43 1.86 -45.62 -1.39
N ASP A 44 2.57 -45.64 -2.51
CA ASP A 44 4.01 -45.35 -2.64
C ASP A 44 4.39 -43.87 -2.40
N LYS A 45 3.40 -43.02 -2.06
CA LYS A 45 3.54 -41.59 -1.83
C LYS A 45 3.94 -40.77 -3.06
N ILE A 46 3.80 -41.36 -4.25
CA ILE A 46 4.05 -40.69 -5.53
C ILE A 46 2.76 -40.07 -6.07
N LEU A 47 2.82 -38.83 -6.56
CA LEU A 47 1.69 -38.17 -7.21
C LEU A 47 1.44 -38.74 -8.61
N ARG A 48 0.23 -39.22 -8.87
CA ARG A 48 -0.15 -39.86 -10.12
C ARG A 48 -0.71 -38.92 -11.19
N SER A 49 -1.19 -37.75 -10.77
CA SER A 49 -1.77 -36.77 -11.70
C SER A 49 -0.69 -36.05 -12.49
N GLN A 50 -0.97 -35.82 -13.79
CA GLN A 50 -0.10 -34.97 -14.59
C GLN A 50 -0.14 -33.53 -14.09
N VAL A 51 1.02 -32.99 -13.73
CA VAL A 51 1.16 -31.63 -13.21
C VAL A 51 1.50 -30.68 -14.36
N SER A 52 0.55 -29.82 -14.71
CA SER A 52 0.76 -28.71 -15.64
C SER A 52 0.58 -27.38 -14.91
N LEU A 53 1.15 -26.31 -15.43
CA LEU A 53 0.95 -24.97 -14.87
C LEU A 53 -0.54 -24.56 -14.89
N GLN A 54 -1.28 -24.97 -15.93
CA GLN A 54 -2.73 -24.74 -16.03
C GLN A 54 -3.51 -25.45 -14.92
N LEU A 55 -3.15 -26.69 -14.59
CA LEU A 55 -3.73 -27.40 -13.45
C LEU A 55 -3.47 -26.66 -12.16
N VAL A 56 -2.24 -26.19 -11.94
CA VAL A 56 -1.86 -25.46 -10.72
C VAL A 56 -2.66 -24.18 -10.60
N TYR A 57 -2.82 -23.40 -11.66
CA TYR A 57 -3.69 -22.22 -11.65
C TYR A 57 -5.14 -22.57 -11.30
N ALA A 58 -5.68 -23.66 -11.87
CA ALA A 58 -7.03 -24.10 -11.56
C ALA A 58 -7.19 -24.50 -10.07
N LEU A 59 -6.19 -25.15 -9.49
CA LEU A 59 -6.18 -25.51 -8.07
C LEU A 59 -6.12 -24.27 -7.16
N ILE A 60 -5.26 -23.31 -7.51
CA ILE A 60 -5.14 -22.03 -6.79
C ILE A 60 -6.45 -21.24 -6.87
N ASP A 61 -7.09 -21.17 -8.03
CA ASP A 61 -8.35 -20.47 -8.22
C ASP A 61 -9.51 -21.16 -7.45
N ARG A 62 -9.56 -22.50 -7.44
CA ARG A 62 -10.54 -23.26 -6.66
C ARG A 62 -10.33 -23.15 -5.15
N ALA A 63 -9.09 -23.02 -4.70
CA ALA A 63 -8.79 -22.72 -3.31
C ALA A 63 -9.24 -21.31 -2.86
N GLY A 64 -9.87 -20.55 -3.76
CA GLY A 64 -10.41 -19.22 -3.46
C GLY A 64 -9.38 -18.10 -3.53
N VAL A 65 -8.15 -18.38 -4.00
CA VAL A 65 -7.08 -17.37 -4.08
C VAL A 65 -7.47 -16.21 -5.01
N ARG A 66 -8.31 -16.44 -6.02
CA ARG A 66 -8.79 -15.37 -6.90
C ARG A 66 -9.59 -14.29 -6.17
N LYS A 67 -10.41 -14.65 -5.15
CA LYS A 67 -11.16 -13.68 -4.34
C LYS A 67 -10.27 -12.75 -3.52
N TYR A 68 -9.03 -13.16 -3.25
CA TYR A 68 -8.05 -12.34 -2.56
C TYR A 68 -7.58 -11.15 -3.35
N PHE A 69 -7.70 -11.21 -4.64
CA PHE A 69 -7.16 -10.21 -5.53
C PHE A 69 -8.23 -9.21 -5.99
N GLU A 70 -9.38 -9.20 -5.32
CA GLU A 70 -10.38 -8.14 -5.47
C GLU A 70 -9.97 -6.94 -4.61
N PHE A 71 -9.21 -6.00 -5.21
CA PHE A 71 -8.69 -4.80 -4.52
C PHE A 71 -9.75 -3.72 -4.29
N ASP A 72 -10.87 -3.76 -4.99
CA ASP A 72 -11.88 -2.69 -4.95
C ASP A 72 -12.35 -2.35 -3.52
N PRO A 73 -12.64 -3.31 -2.62
CA PRO A 73 -13.01 -2.99 -1.25
C PRO A 73 -11.90 -2.25 -0.48
N PHE A 74 -10.65 -2.59 -0.73
CA PHE A 74 -9.50 -2.00 -0.03
C PHE A 74 -9.20 -0.59 -0.53
N LEU A 75 -9.26 -0.38 -1.84
CA LEU A 75 -9.09 0.93 -2.44
C LEU A 75 -10.24 1.87 -2.07
N ASN A 76 -11.47 1.37 -1.98
CA ASN A 76 -12.61 2.15 -1.51
C ASN A 76 -12.44 2.56 -0.03
N LEU A 77 -11.96 1.66 0.84
CA LEU A 77 -11.67 2.00 2.22
C LEU A 77 -10.55 3.03 2.33
N ALA A 78 -9.46 2.87 1.57
CA ALA A 78 -8.37 3.84 1.52
C ALA A 78 -8.86 5.21 1.06
N THR A 79 -9.75 5.24 0.07
CA THR A 79 -10.41 6.45 -0.42
C THR A 79 -11.25 7.11 0.68
N GLN A 80 -12.11 6.35 1.35
CA GLN A 80 -12.94 6.88 2.45
C GLN A 80 -12.07 7.43 3.59
N THR A 81 -11.04 6.71 3.99
CA THR A 81 -10.11 7.16 5.04
C THR A 81 -9.43 8.47 4.67
N ALA A 82 -8.95 8.61 3.43
CA ALA A 82 -8.34 9.84 2.95
C ALA A 82 -9.34 11.02 2.91
N LEU A 83 -10.58 10.78 2.48
CA LEU A 83 -11.62 11.81 2.45
C LEU A 83 -12.03 12.27 3.85
N GLU A 84 -12.14 11.35 4.82
CA GLU A 84 -12.41 11.68 6.21
C GLU A 84 -11.28 12.53 6.81
N GLN A 85 -10.02 12.18 6.52
CA GLN A 85 -8.85 12.93 6.94
C GLN A 85 -8.89 14.36 6.39
N ILE A 86 -9.15 14.53 5.08
CA ILE A 86 -9.23 15.84 4.45
C ILE A 86 -10.40 16.66 5.01
N LYS A 87 -11.57 16.04 5.27
CA LYS A 87 -12.70 16.73 5.91
C LYS A 87 -12.34 17.21 7.32
N SER A 88 -11.66 16.37 8.11
CA SER A 88 -11.23 16.75 9.46
C SER A 88 -10.25 17.92 9.43
N LEU A 89 -9.31 17.92 8.49
CA LEU A 89 -8.38 19.03 8.27
C LEU A 89 -9.08 20.26 7.70
N GLY A 90 -10.08 20.11 6.83
CA GLY A 90 -10.86 21.21 6.27
C GLY A 90 -11.57 22.05 7.34
N VAL A 91 -12.03 21.42 8.42
CA VAL A 91 -12.61 22.13 9.58
C VAL A 91 -11.56 22.99 10.28
N GLU A 92 -10.31 22.51 10.40
CA GLU A 92 -9.20 23.29 10.99
C GLU A 92 -8.69 24.42 10.07
N PHE A 93 -8.86 24.26 8.76
CA PHE A 93 -8.45 25.27 7.78
C PHE A 93 -9.47 26.39 7.64
N SER A 94 -10.75 26.15 8.04
CA SER A 94 -11.84 27.12 7.91
C SER A 94 -11.59 28.42 8.68
N ASP A 95 -10.79 28.39 9.75
CA ASP A 95 -10.46 29.56 10.58
C ASP A 95 -9.52 30.57 9.90
N GLY A 96 -9.17 30.39 8.64
CA GLY A 96 -8.28 31.29 7.92
C GLY A 96 -8.39 31.30 6.40
N LEU A 97 -9.35 30.54 5.83
CA LEU A 97 -9.59 30.49 4.41
C LEU A 97 -10.91 31.20 4.08
N GLU A 98 -10.91 32.01 3.02
CA GLU A 98 -12.13 32.61 2.49
C GLU A 98 -13.08 31.52 1.95
N THR A 99 -14.37 31.71 2.13
CA THR A 99 -15.47 30.79 1.75
C THR A 99 -15.38 30.19 0.34
N PRO A 100 -14.86 30.87 -0.70
CA PRO A 100 -14.67 30.27 -2.03
C PRO A 100 -13.70 29.09 -2.06
N SER A 101 -12.63 29.14 -1.26
CA SER A 101 -11.60 28.08 -1.21
C SER A 101 -12.13 26.80 -0.55
N LEU A 102 -12.99 26.94 0.45
CA LEU A 102 -13.67 25.80 1.09
C LEU A 102 -14.67 25.12 0.15
N ARG A 103 -15.49 25.88 -0.58
CA ARG A 103 -16.42 25.33 -1.58
C ARG A 103 -15.70 24.64 -2.71
N SER A 104 -14.56 25.19 -3.16
CA SER A 104 -13.71 24.56 -4.17
C SER A 104 -13.10 23.27 -3.66
N LEU A 105 -12.71 23.22 -2.38
CA LEU A 105 -12.19 22.00 -1.74
C LEU A 105 -13.31 20.93 -1.61
N GLU A 106 -14.50 21.30 -1.16
CA GLU A 106 -15.63 20.39 -1.03
C GLU A 106 -16.10 19.85 -2.40
N ALA A 107 -16.26 20.71 -3.41
CA ALA A 107 -16.57 20.30 -4.78
C ALA A 107 -15.48 19.38 -5.35
N ALA A 108 -14.25 19.66 -4.99
CA ALA A 108 -13.08 18.90 -5.35
C ALA A 108 -13.07 17.48 -4.75
N LEU A 109 -13.62 17.33 -3.57
CA LEU A 109 -13.65 16.08 -2.80
C LEU A 109 -14.91 15.25 -3.10
N SER A 110 -15.93 15.85 -3.71
CA SER A 110 -17.19 15.16 -4.10
C SER A 110 -17.04 14.15 -5.24
N GLY A 111 -15.82 13.97 -5.78
CA GLY A 111 -15.52 12.88 -6.72
C GLY A 111 -15.85 13.18 -8.19
N GLU A 112 -16.25 14.42 -8.54
CA GLU A 112 -16.63 14.79 -9.90
C GLU A 112 -15.43 15.09 -10.84
N GLY A 113 -14.19 14.90 -10.39
CA GLY A 113 -13.01 15.21 -11.19
C GLY A 113 -12.46 14.02 -11.98
N VAL A 114 -12.43 14.08 -13.30
CA VAL A 114 -11.82 13.08 -14.21
C VAL A 114 -10.40 12.71 -13.78
N ALA A 115 -9.58 13.65 -13.32
CA ALA A 115 -8.23 13.41 -12.83
C ALA A 115 -8.19 12.50 -11.58
N PHE A 116 -9.21 12.53 -10.72
CA PHE A 116 -9.32 11.65 -9.55
C PHE A 116 -9.57 10.20 -9.99
N LEU A 117 -10.48 9.99 -10.94
CA LEU A 117 -10.78 8.67 -11.49
C LEU A 117 -9.57 8.07 -12.24
N GLU A 118 -8.84 8.88 -12.99
CA GLU A 118 -7.62 8.46 -13.68
C GLU A 118 -6.52 8.01 -12.71
N GLN A 119 -6.30 8.74 -11.62
CA GLN A 119 -5.33 8.38 -10.59
C GLN A 119 -5.75 7.12 -9.83
N GLN A 120 -7.05 6.98 -9.54
CA GLN A 120 -7.60 5.77 -8.92
C GLN A 120 -7.41 4.55 -9.83
N ASN A 121 -7.67 4.69 -11.12
CA ASN A 121 -7.46 3.63 -12.11
C ASN A 121 -5.98 3.26 -12.27
N ALA A 122 -5.07 4.21 -12.24
CA ALA A 122 -3.63 3.95 -12.31
C ALA A 122 -3.12 3.19 -11.07
N ALA A 123 -3.56 3.56 -9.87
CA ALA A 123 -3.25 2.84 -8.63
C ALA A 123 -3.80 1.41 -8.66
N LYS A 124 -5.03 1.23 -9.14
CA LYS A 124 -5.69 -0.07 -9.32
C LYS A 124 -4.95 -0.95 -10.33
N GLN A 125 -4.56 -0.41 -11.47
CA GLN A 125 -3.78 -1.14 -12.49
C GLN A 125 -2.43 -1.59 -11.94
N SER A 126 -1.70 -0.71 -11.27
CA SER A 126 -0.41 -1.05 -10.66
C SER A 126 -0.56 -2.17 -9.61
N ALA A 127 -1.55 -2.08 -8.73
CA ALA A 127 -1.85 -3.11 -7.74
C ALA A 127 -2.20 -4.45 -8.43
N THR A 128 -3.04 -4.44 -9.45
CA THR A 128 -3.46 -5.64 -10.19
C THR A 128 -2.27 -6.34 -10.85
N LEU A 129 -1.35 -5.59 -11.48
CA LEU A 129 -0.14 -6.15 -12.09
C LEU A 129 0.79 -6.80 -11.06
N GLN A 130 0.99 -6.15 -9.91
CA GLN A 130 1.84 -6.69 -8.85
C GLN A 130 1.27 -7.98 -8.26
N VAL A 131 -0.04 -8.05 -8.12
CA VAL A 131 -0.75 -9.25 -7.67
C VAL A 131 -0.69 -10.37 -8.67
N GLY A 132 -0.83 -10.09 -9.95
CA GLY A 132 -0.61 -11.10 -11.01
C GLY A 132 0.74 -11.78 -10.83
N ARG A 133 1.81 -11.02 -10.58
CA ARG A 133 3.15 -11.56 -10.31
C ARG A 133 3.23 -12.47 -9.08
N ILE A 134 2.51 -12.14 -7.99
CA ILE A 134 2.47 -13.03 -6.81
C ILE A 134 1.76 -14.32 -7.14
N ARG A 135 0.61 -14.26 -7.82
CA ARG A 135 -0.13 -15.44 -8.26
C ARG A 135 0.74 -16.37 -9.12
N ASP A 136 1.49 -15.79 -10.06
CA ASP A 136 2.41 -16.52 -10.93
C ASP A 136 3.56 -17.14 -10.12
N ASN A 137 4.10 -16.42 -9.15
CA ASN A 137 5.13 -16.94 -8.27
C ASN A 137 4.62 -18.09 -7.37
N ILE A 138 3.42 -17.95 -6.78
CA ILE A 138 2.76 -19.04 -6.04
C ILE A 138 2.57 -20.24 -6.95
N ALA A 139 2.03 -20.05 -8.14
CA ALA A 139 1.77 -21.12 -9.09
C ALA A 139 3.06 -21.87 -9.47
N SER A 140 4.13 -21.13 -9.76
CA SER A 140 5.43 -21.71 -10.10
C SER A 140 6.02 -22.54 -8.94
N GLN A 141 5.99 -22.02 -7.71
CA GLN A 141 6.52 -22.72 -6.54
C GLN A 141 5.67 -23.96 -6.18
N VAL A 142 4.33 -23.84 -6.21
CA VAL A 142 3.44 -24.99 -6.02
C VAL A 142 3.68 -26.05 -7.10
N GLN A 143 3.83 -25.64 -8.36
CA GLN A 143 4.15 -26.56 -9.45
C GLN A 143 5.44 -27.33 -9.15
N GLN A 144 6.50 -26.67 -8.69
CA GLN A 144 7.76 -27.32 -8.35
C GLN A 144 7.58 -28.38 -7.27
N VAL A 145 6.81 -28.08 -6.21
CA VAL A 145 6.52 -29.06 -5.14
C VAL A 145 5.78 -30.27 -5.72
N LEU A 146 4.75 -30.05 -6.53
CA LEU A 146 3.96 -31.14 -7.11
C LEU A 146 4.77 -31.98 -8.11
N LEU A 147 5.62 -31.36 -8.95
CA LEU A 147 6.53 -32.06 -9.87
C LEU A 147 7.54 -32.92 -9.11
N GLN A 148 8.11 -32.40 -8.02
CA GLN A 148 8.99 -33.18 -7.15
C GLN A 148 8.29 -34.43 -6.61
N MET A 149 7.01 -34.32 -6.22
CA MET A 149 6.21 -35.44 -5.72
C MET A 149 5.87 -36.48 -6.78
N GLN A 150 6.01 -36.19 -8.06
CA GLN A 150 5.86 -37.18 -9.13
C GLN A 150 7.09 -38.13 -9.24
N VAL A 151 8.24 -37.68 -8.76
CA VAL A 151 9.52 -38.39 -8.93
C VAL A 151 10.03 -38.95 -7.60
N VAL A 152 9.75 -38.26 -6.50
CA VAL A 152 10.24 -38.62 -5.17
C VAL A 152 9.08 -38.93 -4.24
N PRO A 153 9.06 -40.11 -3.57
CA PRO A 153 8.08 -40.43 -2.54
C PRO A 153 8.11 -39.38 -1.41
N THR A 154 7.11 -38.52 -1.34
CA THR A 154 7.09 -37.38 -0.42
C THR A 154 6.00 -37.56 0.65
N PRO A 155 6.31 -37.59 1.95
CA PRO A 155 5.31 -37.58 3.02
C PRO A 155 4.43 -36.32 2.95
N LEU A 156 3.13 -36.46 3.30
CA LEU A 156 2.20 -35.32 3.30
C LEU A 156 2.60 -34.21 4.24
N SER A 157 3.25 -34.54 5.36
CA SER A 157 3.78 -33.54 6.29
C SER A 157 4.82 -32.64 5.62
N VAL A 158 5.76 -33.24 4.87
CA VAL A 158 6.81 -32.52 4.15
C VAL A 158 6.21 -31.66 3.03
N ALA A 159 5.29 -32.22 2.22
CA ALA A 159 4.56 -31.45 1.22
C ALA A 159 3.79 -30.28 1.84
N GLY A 160 3.15 -30.52 3.00
CA GLY A 160 2.42 -29.52 3.75
C GLY A 160 3.31 -28.37 4.25
N GLU A 161 4.51 -28.68 4.71
CA GLU A 161 5.50 -27.67 5.15
C GLU A 161 6.01 -26.84 3.96
N GLN A 162 6.30 -27.48 2.83
CA GLN A 162 6.73 -26.79 1.61
C GLN A 162 5.63 -25.85 1.09
N ILE A 163 4.37 -26.31 1.01
CA ILE A 163 3.23 -25.48 0.59
C ILE A 163 2.97 -24.36 1.61
N ALA A 164 3.09 -24.63 2.92
CA ALA A 164 2.96 -23.61 3.94
C ALA A 164 4.04 -22.53 3.81
N SER A 165 5.26 -22.92 3.51
CA SER A 165 6.38 -21.98 3.26
C SER A 165 6.06 -21.07 2.07
N VAL A 166 5.59 -21.63 0.94
CA VAL A 166 5.13 -20.86 -0.22
C VAL A 166 4.00 -19.91 0.16
N SER A 167 3.00 -20.39 0.90
CA SER A 167 1.86 -19.58 1.36
C SER A 167 2.29 -18.45 2.28
N ASN A 168 3.19 -18.70 3.23
CA ASN A 168 3.66 -17.71 4.19
C ASN A 168 4.49 -16.58 3.53
N LEU A 169 5.40 -16.93 2.61
CA LEU A 169 6.14 -15.95 1.83
C LEU A 169 5.19 -15.09 0.97
N SER A 170 4.23 -15.73 0.34
CA SER A 170 3.24 -15.06 -0.50
C SER A 170 2.29 -14.17 0.31
N GLN A 171 1.97 -14.56 1.56
CA GLN A 171 1.18 -13.72 2.49
C GLN A 171 1.90 -12.43 2.84
N GLY A 172 3.18 -12.49 3.19
CA GLY A 172 3.97 -11.29 3.50
C GLY A 172 4.13 -10.36 2.29
N GLN A 173 4.33 -10.94 1.11
CA GLN A 173 4.39 -10.18 -0.14
C GLN A 173 3.04 -9.55 -0.48
N ALA A 174 1.94 -10.28 -0.37
CA ALA A 174 0.59 -9.79 -0.62
C ALA A 174 0.22 -8.67 0.38
N GLU A 175 0.53 -8.82 1.67
CA GLU A 175 0.33 -7.77 2.67
C GLU A 175 1.10 -6.50 2.31
N THR A 176 2.36 -6.62 1.92
CA THR A 176 3.20 -5.50 1.51
C THR A 176 2.62 -4.78 0.28
N ILE A 177 2.12 -5.53 -0.72
CA ILE A 177 1.55 -4.94 -1.93
C ILE A 177 0.23 -4.24 -1.64
N VAL A 178 -0.68 -4.88 -0.91
CA VAL A 178 -1.96 -4.28 -0.51
C VAL A 178 -1.70 -2.97 0.23
N ARG A 179 -0.82 -3.00 1.22
CA ARG A 179 -0.47 -1.83 2.00
C ARG A 179 0.14 -0.72 1.16
N THR A 180 1.08 -1.05 0.27
CA THR A 180 1.70 -0.08 -0.63
C THR A 180 0.68 0.52 -1.59
N ALA A 181 -0.23 -0.29 -2.14
CA ALA A 181 -1.29 0.18 -3.03
C ALA A 181 -2.28 1.11 -2.31
N MET A 182 -2.69 0.75 -1.09
CA MET A 182 -3.58 1.59 -0.28
C MET A 182 -2.91 2.91 0.11
N SER A 183 -1.64 2.89 0.53
CA SER A 183 -0.89 4.11 0.82
C SER A 183 -0.75 4.99 -0.42
N ALA A 184 -0.47 4.42 -1.58
CA ALA A 184 -0.41 5.16 -2.84
C ALA A 184 -1.76 5.80 -3.21
N GLN A 185 -2.88 5.12 -2.92
CA GLN A 185 -4.22 5.66 -3.11
C GLN A 185 -4.49 6.86 -2.20
N VAL A 186 -4.17 6.74 -0.90
CA VAL A 186 -4.28 7.85 0.06
C VAL A 186 -3.45 9.04 -0.43
N GLN A 187 -2.19 8.81 -0.82
CA GLN A 187 -1.31 9.85 -1.32
C GLN A 187 -1.83 10.51 -2.60
N SER A 188 -2.45 9.75 -3.50
CA SER A 188 -3.06 10.28 -4.71
C SER A 188 -4.16 11.28 -4.39
N ILE A 189 -5.02 10.95 -3.42
CA ILE A 189 -6.13 11.81 -2.97
C ILE A 189 -5.59 13.07 -2.30
N GLN A 190 -4.62 12.94 -1.40
CA GLN A 190 -3.95 14.05 -0.73
C GLN A 190 -3.28 14.99 -1.75
N ASN A 191 -2.56 14.44 -2.72
CA ASN A 191 -1.93 15.22 -3.78
C ASN A 191 -2.94 15.99 -4.64
N ALA A 192 -4.08 15.37 -4.95
CA ALA A 192 -5.15 16.02 -5.68
C ALA A 192 -5.75 17.19 -4.87
N ALA A 193 -5.96 17.01 -3.56
CA ALA A 193 -6.43 18.09 -2.68
C ALA A 193 -5.43 19.25 -2.63
N GLY A 194 -4.13 18.96 -2.46
CA GLY A 194 -3.08 19.97 -2.49
C GLY A 194 -3.06 20.76 -3.81
N GLN A 195 -3.12 20.05 -4.95
CA GLN A 195 -3.13 20.68 -6.26
C GLN A 195 -4.33 21.63 -6.47
N ARG A 196 -5.47 21.28 -5.91
CA ARG A 196 -6.68 22.11 -6.02
C ARG A 196 -6.62 23.36 -5.15
N MET A 197 -6.05 23.26 -3.95
CA MET A 197 -5.74 24.43 -3.14
C MET A 197 -4.81 25.38 -3.89
N GLU A 198 -3.74 24.85 -4.49
CA GLU A 198 -2.81 25.62 -5.33
C GLU A 198 -3.51 26.30 -6.51
N ASN A 199 -4.39 25.58 -7.22
CA ASN A 199 -5.17 26.11 -8.34
C ASN A 199 -6.18 27.20 -7.89
N ALA A 200 -6.64 27.15 -6.63
CA ALA A 200 -7.46 28.18 -6.00
C ALA A 200 -6.65 29.39 -5.49
N GLY A 201 -5.34 29.43 -5.74
CA GLY A 201 -4.45 30.50 -5.33
C GLY A 201 -3.96 30.40 -3.86
N VAL A 202 -4.19 29.28 -3.19
CA VAL A 202 -3.70 29.05 -1.84
C VAL A 202 -2.28 28.52 -1.90
N GLU A 203 -1.33 29.22 -1.24
CA GLU A 203 0.02 28.67 -1.05
C GLU A 203 -0.04 27.45 -0.15
N THR A 204 0.46 26.30 -0.64
CA THR A 204 0.40 25.04 0.08
C THR A 204 1.78 24.47 0.39
N LEU A 205 1.85 23.75 1.49
CA LEU A 205 2.97 22.91 1.87
C LEU A 205 2.49 21.52 2.21
N ALA A 206 3.33 20.51 2.02
CA ALA A 206 3.05 19.15 2.43
C ALA A 206 3.86 18.81 3.69
N ILE A 207 3.20 18.41 4.75
CA ILE A 207 3.82 17.94 5.98
C ILE A 207 4.10 16.44 5.82
N TYR A 208 5.34 16.01 6.07
CA TYR A 208 5.68 14.59 6.12
C TYR A 208 5.30 14.04 7.50
N SER A 209 4.19 13.34 7.56
CA SER A 209 3.57 12.88 8.80
C SER A 209 3.53 11.35 8.86
N GLY A 210 3.54 10.81 10.07
CA GLY A 210 3.48 9.38 10.35
C GLY A 210 4.19 9.04 11.66
N PRO A 211 4.30 7.76 12.01
CA PRO A 211 5.02 7.35 13.20
C PRO A 211 6.47 7.84 13.18
N ASP A 212 6.98 8.24 14.34
CA ASP A 212 8.40 8.55 14.57
C ASP A 212 8.93 7.53 15.57
N ASP A 213 9.40 6.40 15.08
CA ASP A 213 9.83 5.28 15.90
C ASP A 213 11.06 4.54 15.32
N SER A 214 11.57 3.57 16.08
CA SER A 214 12.76 2.79 15.72
C SER A 214 12.60 1.92 14.45
N LEU A 215 11.39 1.82 13.89
CA LEU A 215 11.11 1.07 12.65
C LEU A 215 11.19 1.97 11.42
N ASP A 216 11.46 3.26 11.60
CA ASP A 216 11.55 4.19 10.51
C ASP A 216 12.83 4.01 9.70
N ARG A 217 12.65 4.14 8.38
CA ARG A 217 13.81 4.18 7.50
C ARG A 217 14.57 5.49 7.73
N PRO A 218 15.91 5.47 7.59
CA PRO A 218 16.72 6.68 7.77
C PRO A 218 16.28 7.86 6.88
N PHE A 219 15.68 7.56 5.70
CA PHE A 219 15.05 8.56 4.84
C PHE A 219 13.85 9.21 5.53
N CYS A 220 12.92 8.40 6.04
CA CYS A 220 11.68 8.88 6.68
C CYS A 220 11.99 9.72 7.92
N ASP A 221 12.83 9.20 8.81
CA ASP A 221 13.33 9.89 10.00
C ASP A 221 13.94 11.28 9.68
N SER A 222 14.51 11.46 8.50
CA SER A 222 15.03 12.75 8.06
C SER A 222 13.95 13.76 7.64
N CYS A 223 12.75 13.28 7.31
CA CYS A 223 11.66 14.06 6.73
C CYS A 223 10.52 14.33 7.72
N VAL A 224 10.29 13.42 8.68
CA VAL A 224 9.19 13.50 9.66
C VAL A 224 9.12 14.85 10.35
N GLY A 225 7.91 15.36 10.52
CA GLY A 225 7.62 16.61 11.21
C GLY A 225 8.01 17.88 10.47
N LYS A 226 8.39 17.79 9.19
CA LYS A 226 8.76 18.96 8.38
C LYS A 226 7.78 19.19 7.23
N ALA A 227 7.62 20.45 6.87
CA ALA A 227 6.81 20.89 5.74
C ALA A 227 7.66 21.17 4.51
N PHE A 228 7.23 20.68 3.35
CA PHE A 228 7.94 20.73 2.08
C PHE A 228 7.07 21.38 1.00
N THR A 229 7.69 22.11 0.09
CA THR A 229 7.03 22.49 -1.16
C THR A 229 6.98 21.30 -2.13
N ARG A 230 6.05 21.31 -3.08
CA ARG A 230 5.97 20.30 -4.16
C ARG A 230 7.28 20.16 -4.92
N ALA A 231 7.95 21.29 -5.21
CA ALA A 231 9.26 21.32 -5.88
C ALA A 231 10.37 20.64 -5.03
N GLN A 232 10.32 20.80 -3.70
CA GLN A 232 11.27 20.14 -2.80
C GLN A 232 11.02 18.63 -2.75
N ILE A 233 9.75 18.19 -2.71
CA ILE A 233 9.40 16.77 -2.76
C ILE A 233 9.90 16.12 -4.06
N GLY A 234 9.77 16.80 -5.20
CA GLY A 234 10.29 16.34 -6.48
C GLY A 234 11.83 16.13 -6.54
N ARG A 235 12.56 16.71 -5.58
CA ARG A 235 14.03 16.55 -5.44
C ARG A 235 14.42 15.45 -4.44
N LEU A 236 13.48 14.89 -3.72
CA LEU A 236 13.70 13.78 -2.80
C LEU A 236 13.86 12.46 -3.55
N ASN A 237 14.69 11.58 -3.01
CA ASN A 237 14.90 10.23 -3.52
C ASN A 237 14.93 9.24 -2.36
N ASN A 238 13.96 8.33 -2.29
CA ASN A 238 13.84 7.32 -1.24
C ASN A 238 14.75 6.10 -1.43
N GLY A 239 15.57 6.06 -2.48
CA GLY A 239 16.49 4.96 -2.79
C GLY A 239 15.83 3.69 -3.33
N GLN A 240 14.50 3.67 -3.53
CA GLN A 240 13.74 2.50 -3.98
C GLN A 240 13.19 2.63 -5.41
N GLY A 241 13.53 3.70 -6.12
CA GLY A 241 13.07 3.94 -7.50
C GLY A 241 11.59 4.29 -7.61
N LEU A 242 10.90 4.54 -6.49
CA LEU A 242 9.51 4.97 -6.45
C LEU A 242 9.43 6.49 -6.28
N SER A 243 8.40 7.11 -6.89
CA SER A 243 8.13 8.52 -6.69
C SER A 243 7.87 8.83 -5.22
N VAL A 244 8.63 9.74 -4.63
CA VAL A 244 8.46 10.15 -3.23
C VAL A 244 7.11 10.85 -3.02
N LEU A 245 6.60 11.54 -4.03
CA LEU A 245 5.30 12.21 -3.97
C LEU A 245 4.13 11.23 -3.79
N SER A 246 4.21 10.05 -4.41
CA SER A 246 3.13 9.04 -4.37
C SER A 246 3.40 7.88 -3.41
N SER A 247 4.64 7.67 -3.00
CA SER A 247 5.03 6.48 -2.24
C SER A 247 5.89 6.80 -1.01
N CYS A 248 6.07 8.08 -0.68
CA CYS A 248 6.83 8.54 0.49
C CYS A 248 8.21 7.87 0.61
N GLY A 249 8.47 7.14 1.67
CA GLY A 249 9.71 6.37 1.89
C GLY A 249 9.82 5.08 1.06
N GLY A 250 8.89 4.80 0.15
CA GLY A 250 8.91 3.64 -0.74
C GLY A 250 8.00 2.49 -0.29
N TYR A 251 8.33 1.25 -0.65
CA TYR A 251 7.53 0.06 -0.33
C TYR A 251 7.23 -0.04 1.17
N ASN A 252 5.97 -0.33 1.50
CA ASN A 252 5.53 -0.52 2.88
C ASN A 252 5.85 0.68 3.80
N CYS A 253 5.85 1.90 3.24
CA CYS A 253 6.05 3.11 4.01
C CYS A 253 4.83 3.38 4.91
N ARG A 254 5.09 3.85 6.14
CA ARG A 254 4.07 4.18 7.14
C ARG A 254 3.73 5.66 7.19
N HIS A 255 4.42 6.48 6.36
CA HIS A 255 4.29 7.93 6.33
C HIS A 255 3.46 8.37 5.13
N GLU A 256 2.94 9.60 5.25
CA GLU A 256 2.14 10.24 4.22
C GLU A 256 2.48 11.72 4.08
N TRP A 257 2.13 12.30 2.94
CA TRP A 257 2.14 13.74 2.71
C TRP A 257 0.76 14.29 3.05
N VAL A 258 0.68 15.20 4.00
CA VAL A 258 -0.55 15.91 4.34
C VAL A 258 -0.43 17.34 3.81
N TRP A 259 -1.22 17.66 2.79
CA TRP A 259 -1.21 18.98 2.16
C TRP A 259 -2.03 19.96 2.97
N VAL A 260 -1.44 21.09 3.30
CA VAL A 260 -2.03 22.14 4.15
C VAL A 260 -1.72 23.52 3.58
N PRO A 261 -2.53 24.57 3.90
CA PRO A 261 -2.15 25.93 3.61
C PRO A 261 -0.85 26.32 4.33
N ALA A 262 0.01 27.11 3.69
CA ALA A 262 1.26 27.57 4.28
C ALA A 262 1.03 28.34 5.60
N SER A 263 -0.07 29.10 5.70
CA SER A 263 -0.49 29.79 6.93
C SER A 263 -0.75 28.84 8.10
N TYR A 264 -1.20 27.60 7.84
CA TYR A 264 -1.34 26.59 8.89
C TYR A 264 0.03 26.17 9.44
N VAL A 265 1.00 25.91 8.56
CA VAL A 265 2.38 25.54 8.94
C VAL A 265 2.99 26.62 9.84
N ASP A 266 2.82 27.89 9.47
CA ASP A 266 3.35 29.02 10.22
C ASP A 266 2.67 29.16 11.59
N ARG A 267 1.35 29.01 11.67
CA ARG A 267 0.60 29.06 12.95
C ARG A 267 0.99 27.93 13.89
N GLN A 268 1.24 26.73 13.36
CA GLN A 268 1.62 25.58 14.17
C GLN A 268 3.13 25.53 14.48
N GLY A 269 3.92 26.45 13.92
CA GLY A 269 5.37 26.47 14.12
C GLY A 269 6.08 25.24 13.53
N ILE A 270 5.49 24.61 12.50
CA ILE A 270 6.07 23.42 11.86
C ILE A 270 7.30 23.85 11.04
N PRO A 271 8.46 23.23 11.22
CA PRO A 271 9.67 23.61 10.52
C PRO A 271 9.54 23.37 9.01
N ARG A 272 9.87 24.39 8.21
CA ARG A 272 9.95 24.26 6.75
C ARG A 272 11.26 23.58 6.37
N ALA A 273 11.20 22.61 5.48
CA ALA A 273 12.37 21.88 5.01
C ALA A 273 13.33 22.78 4.22
N THR A 274 14.61 22.62 4.46
CA THR A 274 15.69 23.33 3.79
C THR A 274 16.34 22.46 2.71
N SER A 275 17.19 23.06 1.85
CA SER A 275 18.00 22.30 0.90
C SER A 275 18.96 21.32 1.59
N ALA A 276 19.43 21.65 2.80
CA ALA A 276 20.27 20.76 3.60
C ALA A 276 19.50 19.54 4.08
N ASP A 277 18.20 19.68 4.43
CA ASP A 277 17.34 18.55 4.82
C ASP A 277 17.13 17.58 3.65
N ILE A 278 16.88 18.10 2.45
CA ILE A 278 16.73 17.30 1.23
C ILE A 278 18.02 16.50 0.95
N GLN A 279 19.18 17.16 1.01
CA GLN A 279 20.47 16.49 0.81
C GLN A 279 20.71 15.39 1.86
N ARG A 280 20.37 15.66 3.12
CA ARG A 280 20.47 14.70 4.24
C ARG A 280 19.58 13.48 4.00
N ALA A 281 18.31 13.69 3.64
CA ALA A 281 17.35 12.62 3.36
C ALA A 281 17.84 11.74 2.20
N ASN A 282 18.24 12.34 1.08
CA ASN A 282 18.76 11.64 -0.09
C ASN A 282 20.05 10.85 0.19
N LYS A 283 20.94 11.37 1.06
CA LYS A 283 22.14 10.66 1.50
C LYS A 283 21.81 9.46 2.37
N ARG A 284 20.84 9.60 3.28
CA ARG A 284 20.41 8.54 4.19
C ARG A 284 19.61 7.43 3.49
N ALA A 285 18.96 7.74 2.38
CA ALA A 285 18.23 6.76 1.54
C ALA A 285 19.15 5.74 0.84
N LYS A 286 20.45 6.04 0.73
CA LYS A 286 21.44 5.16 0.08
C LYS A 286 22.09 4.15 1.04
N ARG A 287 21.74 4.19 2.31
CA ARG A 287 22.24 3.29 3.35
C ARG A 287 21.21 2.21 3.68
#